data_afc8ac5b9e971272143cad6b7ecf289e
#
_entry.id   afc8ac5b9e971272143cad6b7ecf289e
#
_cell.length_a   1.000
_cell.length_b   1.000
_cell.length_c   1.000
_cell.angle_alpha   90.00
_cell.angle_beta   90.00
_cell.angle_gamma   90.00
#
_symmetry.space_group_name_H-M   'P 1'
#
loop_
_entity.id
_entity.type
_entity.pdbx_description
1 polymer ?
#
loop_
_entity_poly.entity_id
_entity_poly.type
_entity_poly.pdbx_seq_one_letter_code
_entity_poly.pdbx_strand_id
1 'polypeptide(L)'
;THLGQEELEVFHYHRAITNTNWKLFVDNNSELYHEFLHVLNRRTAVAHKSYHERNWLLYQNSHNIIQQGVIHYDSYGLGERSEGALPGMQPNGMVVMLLFPDVMLNIRATVMRIDTMTPLAPGKTLVEWRGVGLKSDTPDVRAMRIQHHNEVWGPAGRNLPEDIAAVETQWETMVQGGSRYSLFAREEGLKPQDDANLRAFYQEWGRCLGRAPNDPFRHGNVDTDVSHSIKEITNV
;
A
#
# COMPACT_ATOMS: atom_id res chain seq x y z
N THR A 1 10.13 -9.79 -11.66
CA THR A 1 10.52 -10.34 -10.34
C THR A 1 10.59 -11.84 -10.41
N HIS A 2 11.64 -12.45 -9.83
CA HIS A 2 11.84 -13.90 -9.82
C HIS A 2 11.09 -14.61 -8.68
N LEU A 3 10.27 -13.89 -7.91
CA LEU A 3 9.49 -14.46 -6.80
C LEU A 3 8.57 -15.61 -7.21
N GLY A 4 8.08 -15.64 -8.46
CA GLY A 4 7.22 -16.71 -8.95
C GLY A 4 7.92 -18.07 -9.16
N GLN A 5 9.23 -18.15 -8.98
CA GLN A 5 10.02 -19.38 -9.06
C GLN A 5 10.38 -19.94 -7.68
N GLU A 6 10.05 -19.21 -6.60
CA GLU A 6 10.40 -19.59 -5.24
C GLU A 6 9.18 -20.12 -4.49
N GLU A 7 9.39 -21.14 -3.67
CA GLU A 7 8.36 -21.59 -2.74
C GLU A 7 8.24 -20.59 -1.58
N LEU A 8 7.05 -20.04 -1.42
CA LEU A 8 6.73 -19.08 -0.37
C LEU A 8 6.14 -19.78 0.85
N GLU A 9 6.38 -19.19 2.02
CA GLU A 9 5.83 -19.65 3.29
C GLU A 9 5.33 -18.47 4.13
N VAL A 10 4.15 -18.63 4.72
CA VAL A 10 3.63 -17.69 5.71
C VAL A 10 4.28 -17.97 7.04
N PHE A 11 5.08 -17.02 7.54
CA PHE A 11 5.75 -17.15 8.84
C PHE A 11 5.05 -16.35 9.96
N HIS A 12 4.19 -15.42 9.60
CA HIS A 12 3.45 -14.58 10.53
C HIS A 12 2.02 -14.38 10.04
N TYR A 13 1.07 -14.43 10.96
CA TYR A 13 -0.32 -14.14 10.70
C TYR A 13 -0.95 -13.44 11.89
N HIS A 14 -1.62 -12.34 11.63
CA HIS A 14 -2.52 -11.73 12.60
C HIS A 14 -3.73 -11.12 11.88
N ARG A 15 -4.76 -10.84 12.63
CA ARG A 15 -5.97 -10.21 12.12
C ARG A 15 -6.57 -9.29 13.17
N ALA A 16 -7.27 -8.27 12.72
CA ALA A 16 -8.01 -7.38 13.60
C ALA A 16 -9.31 -6.92 12.92
N ILE A 17 -10.31 -6.62 13.73
CA ILE A 17 -11.47 -5.85 13.29
C ILE A 17 -11.15 -4.38 13.54
N THR A 18 -11.10 -3.60 12.46
CA THR A 18 -10.88 -2.17 12.48
C THR A 18 -12.21 -1.43 12.35
N ASN A 19 -12.38 -0.32 13.08
CA ASN A 19 -13.61 0.49 13.05
C ASN A 19 -13.55 1.52 11.91
N THR A 20 -13.39 1.04 10.70
CA THR A 20 -13.28 1.86 9.50
C THR A 20 -13.96 1.20 8.30
N ASN A 21 -14.19 1.98 7.25
CA ASN A 21 -14.60 1.44 5.96
C ASN A 21 -13.37 0.84 5.25
N TRP A 22 -13.52 -0.35 4.68
CA TRP A 22 -12.44 -1.07 4.02
C TRP A 22 -11.75 -0.26 2.90
N LYS A 23 -12.49 0.62 2.21
CA LYS A 23 -11.91 1.46 1.16
C LYS A 23 -10.94 2.50 1.69
N LEU A 24 -11.16 3.02 2.90
CA LEU A 24 -10.20 3.93 3.53
C LEU A 24 -8.88 3.23 3.84
N PHE A 25 -8.93 1.93 4.14
CA PHE A 25 -7.72 1.13 4.31
C PHE A 25 -7.01 0.89 2.97
N VAL A 26 -7.77 0.70 1.88
CA VAL A 26 -7.21 0.68 0.52
C VAL A 26 -6.58 2.02 0.17
N ASP A 27 -7.28 3.13 0.43
CA ASP A 27 -6.77 4.48 0.17
C ASP A 27 -5.43 4.69 0.89
N ASN A 28 -5.38 4.40 2.19
CA ASN A 28 -4.17 4.53 3.00
C ASN A 28 -2.98 3.72 2.45
N ASN A 29 -3.22 2.51 1.96
CA ASN A 29 -2.13 1.69 1.39
C ASN A 29 -1.77 2.08 -0.06
N SER A 30 -2.59 2.85 -0.73
CA SER A 30 -2.44 3.17 -2.16
C SER A 30 -1.98 4.59 -2.44
N GLU A 31 -2.00 5.48 -1.46
CA GLU A 31 -1.37 6.79 -1.55
C GLU A 31 -0.02 6.78 -0.81
N LEU A 32 0.81 7.78 -1.04
CA LEU A 32 2.17 7.82 -0.49
C LEU A 32 2.44 9.03 0.38
N TYR A 33 1.53 9.98 0.45
CA TYR A 33 1.74 11.21 1.20
C TYR A 33 1.45 11.06 2.70
N HIS A 34 0.66 10.07 3.15
CA HIS A 34 0.50 9.77 4.58
C HIS A 34 1.80 9.31 5.25
N GLU A 35 2.81 8.93 4.48
CA GLU A 35 4.13 8.56 5.03
C GLU A 35 4.71 9.66 5.95
N PHE A 36 4.24 10.89 5.83
CA PHE A 36 4.54 11.98 6.77
C PHE A 36 4.00 11.75 8.19
N LEU A 37 2.95 10.96 8.34
CA LEU A 37 2.38 10.62 9.65
C LEU A 37 3.29 9.64 10.40
N HIS A 38 3.98 8.75 9.69
CA HIS A 38 4.87 7.79 10.30
C HIS A 38 6.14 8.43 10.80
N VAL A 39 6.40 8.27 12.10
CA VAL A 39 7.63 8.78 12.72
C VAL A 39 8.86 8.20 12.04
N LEU A 40 8.81 6.91 11.68
CA LEU A 40 9.87 6.21 10.96
C LEU A 40 10.08 6.84 9.57
N ASN A 41 9.03 6.95 8.77
CA ASN A 41 9.15 7.33 7.36
C ASN A 41 9.54 8.78 7.17
N ARG A 42 9.20 9.67 8.09
CA ARG A 42 9.63 11.08 8.04
C ARG A 42 11.13 11.25 7.90
N ARG A 43 11.92 10.34 8.47
CA ARG A 43 13.39 10.40 8.43
C ARG A 43 13.99 9.47 7.38
N THR A 44 13.33 8.37 7.06
CA THR A 44 13.90 7.31 6.21
C THR A 44 13.45 7.40 4.77
N ALA A 45 12.21 7.79 4.51
CA ALA A 45 11.66 7.82 3.16
C ALA A 45 11.64 9.24 2.59
N VAL A 46 10.91 10.12 3.23
CA VAL A 46 10.59 11.46 2.71
C VAL A 46 11.82 12.34 2.52
N ALA A 47 12.86 12.14 3.32
CA ALA A 47 14.11 12.90 3.22
C ALA A 47 14.99 12.49 2.02
N HIS A 48 14.72 11.34 1.40
CA HIS A 48 15.55 10.83 0.31
C HIS A 48 14.98 11.21 -1.07
N LYS A 49 15.88 11.50 -2.01
CA LYS A 49 15.52 11.84 -3.39
C LYS A 49 14.69 10.75 -4.06
N SER A 50 14.98 9.49 -3.79
CA SER A 50 14.26 8.33 -4.34
C SER A 50 12.79 8.31 -3.97
N TYR A 51 12.38 8.97 -2.87
CA TYR A 51 10.97 9.16 -2.55
C TYR A 51 10.22 9.88 -3.66
N HIS A 52 10.83 10.89 -4.25
CA HIS A 52 10.25 11.74 -5.29
C HIS A 52 10.37 11.14 -6.71
N GLU A 53 11.01 10.00 -6.84
CA GLU A 53 11.17 9.28 -8.11
C GLU A 53 10.16 8.14 -8.28
N ARG A 54 9.36 7.86 -7.25
CA ARG A 54 8.33 6.81 -7.27
C ARG A 54 7.15 7.24 -8.15
N ASN A 55 6.57 6.27 -8.86
CA ASN A 55 5.34 6.47 -9.63
C ASN A 55 4.50 5.19 -9.65
N TRP A 56 3.23 5.35 -10.00
CA TRP A 56 2.31 4.24 -10.14
C TRP A 56 2.24 3.73 -11.59
N LEU A 57 2.17 2.41 -11.73
CA LEU A 57 1.78 1.75 -12.97
C LEU A 57 0.38 1.19 -12.79
N LEU A 58 -0.50 1.50 -13.73
CA LEU A 58 -1.89 1.07 -13.73
C LEU A 58 -2.07 -0.06 -14.74
N TYR A 59 -2.92 -1.01 -14.37
CA TYR A 59 -3.28 -2.16 -15.19
C TYR A 59 -4.80 -2.27 -15.30
N GLN A 60 -5.28 -3.12 -16.20
CA GLN A 60 -6.70 -3.42 -16.34
C GLN A 60 -7.35 -3.79 -15.00
N ASN A 61 -8.65 -3.53 -14.86
CA ASN A 61 -9.42 -3.80 -13.64
C ASN A 61 -8.84 -3.10 -12.40
N SER A 62 -8.19 -1.96 -12.59
CA SER A 62 -7.61 -1.15 -11.51
C SER A 62 -6.53 -1.83 -10.64
N HIS A 63 -5.94 -2.92 -11.12
CA HIS A 63 -4.72 -3.40 -10.49
C HIS A 63 -3.63 -2.34 -10.66
N ASN A 64 -2.81 -2.15 -9.64
CA ASN A 64 -1.74 -1.16 -9.74
C ASN A 64 -0.52 -1.57 -8.91
N ILE A 65 0.62 -1.00 -9.26
CA ILE A 65 1.88 -1.24 -8.57
C ILE A 65 2.72 0.04 -8.55
N ILE A 66 3.38 0.29 -7.43
CA ILE A 66 4.39 1.33 -7.37
C ILE A 66 5.68 0.86 -8.04
N GLN A 67 6.24 1.71 -8.88
CA GLN A 67 7.50 1.47 -9.57
C GLN A 67 8.64 2.20 -8.85
N GLN A 68 9.80 1.55 -8.76
CA GLN A 68 11.05 2.13 -8.24
C GLN A 68 10.95 2.67 -6.81
N GLY A 69 10.13 2.02 -5.98
CA GLY A 69 10.08 2.38 -4.57
C GLY A 69 11.37 1.97 -3.85
N VAL A 70 11.90 2.88 -3.04
CA VAL A 70 13.03 2.62 -2.13
C VAL A 70 12.71 3.24 -0.78
N ILE A 71 12.99 2.51 0.29
CA ILE A 71 12.90 3.01 1.66
C ILE A 71 14.23 2.75 2.37
N HIS A 72 14.80 3.79 2.95
CA HIS A 72 16.04 3.71 3.72
C HIS A 72 15.71 3.64 5.22
N TYR A 73 16.20 2.60 5.88
CA TYR A 73 15.95 2.35 7.30
C TYR A 73 17.16 2.64 8.20
N ASP A 74 18.29 3.03 7.62
CA ASP A 74 19.56 3.28 8.29
C ASP A 74 19.49 4.34 9.38
N SER A 75 18.69 5.39 9.19
CA SER A 75 18.54 6.47 10.17
C SER A 75 17.88 6.05 11.49
N TYR A 76 17.41 4.82 11.60
CA TYR A 76 16.85 4.24 12.82
C TYR A 76 17.72 3.13 13.44
N GLY A 77 18.94 2.97 12.96
CA GLY A 77 19.80 1.86 13.37
C GLY A 77 19.29 0.49 12.90
N LEU A 78 18.35 0.47 11.95
CA LEU A 78 17.84 -0.76 11.36
C LEU A 78 18.76 -1.28 10.23
N GLY A 79 19.78 -0.50 9.87
CA GLY A 79 20.76 -0.81 8.85
C GLY A 79 20.18 -0.92 7.43
N GLU A 80 21.05 -1.07 6.45
CA GLU A 80 20.63 -1.44 5.11
C GLU A 80 20.14 -2.89 5.09
N ARG A 81 18.99 -3.11 4.46
CA ARG A 81 18.34 -4.42 4.38
C ARG A 81 18.72 -5.16 3.09
N SER A 82 20.01 -5.27 2.80
CA SER A 82 20.52 -5.99 1.62
C SER A 82 20.67 -7.49 1.86
N GLU A 83 21.09 -7.87 3.06
CA GLU A 83 21.21 -9.28 3.43
C GLU A 83 19.82 -9.91 3.53
N GLY A 84 19.66 -11.07 2.92
CA GLY A 84 18.38 -11.79 2.87
C GLY A 84 17.30 -11.09 2.03
N ALA A 85 17.66 -10.20 1.11
CA ALA A 85 16.70 -9.62 0.18
C ALA A 85 15.95 -10.71 -0.57
N LEU A 86 14.65 -10.47 -0.80
CA LEU A 86 13.83 -11.36 -1.62
C LEU A 86 14.33 -11.36 -3.06
N PRO A 87 14.24 -12.48 -3.80
CA PRO A 87 14.72 -12.60 -5.15
C PRO A 87 14.20 -11.48 -6.07
N GLY A 88 15.10 -10.83 -6.78
CA GLY A 88 14.79 -9.71 -7.67
C GLY A 88 14.54 -8.37 -6.98
N MET A 89 14.64 -8.30 -5.66
CA MET A 89 14.58 -7.04 -4.92
C MET A 89 15.96 -6.41 -4.77
N GLN A 90 16.01 -5.10 -4.94
CA GLN A 90 17.21 -4.33 -4.60
C GLN A 90 17.29 -4.10 -3.08
N PRO A 91 18.48 -3.82 -2.54
CA PRO A 91 18.62 -3.32 -1.17
C PRO A 91 17.68 -2.15 -0.93
N ASN A 92 16.99 -2.14 0.21
CA ASN A 92 15.96 -1.14 0.54
C ASN A 92 14.81 -1.03 -0.48
N GLY A 93 14.70 -1.94 -1.44
CA GLY A 93 13.65 -1.94 -2.45
C GLY A 93 12.26 -2.05 -1.82
N MET A 94 11.31 -1.34 -2.41
CA MET A 94 9.91 -1.31 -2.00
C MET A 94 9.00 -1.59 -3.19
N VAL A 95 8.02 -2.45 -3.00
CA VAL A 95 6.90 -2.65 -3.92
C VAL A 95 5.62 -2.57 -3.11
N VAL A 96 4.67 -1.78 -3.58
CA VAL A 96 3.28 -1.80 -3.12
C VAL A 96 2.43 -2.13 -4.32
N MET A 97 1.58 -3.13 -4.21
CA MET A 97 0.70 -3.57 -5.28
C MET A 97 -0.71 -3.73 -4.74
N LEU A 98 -1.67 -3.17 -5.44
CA LEU A 98 -3.09 -3.44 -5.23
C LEU A 98 -3.56 -4.45 -6.29
N LEU A 99 -4.08 -5.56 -5.83
CA LEU A 99 -4.93 -6.45 -6.61
C LEU A 99 -6.38 -6.13 -6.25
N PHE A 100 -7.05 -5.43 -7.15
CA PHE A 100 -8.44 -5.00 -6.94
C PHE A 100 -9.36 -6.21 -6.64
N PRO A 101 -10.29 -6.12 -5.67
CA PRO A 101 -10.62 -4.88 -4.93
C PRO A 101 -9.88 -4.70 -3.59
N ASP A 102 -9.40 -5.76 -2.95
CA ASP A 102 -9.16 -5.77 -1.50
C ASP A 102 -7.90 -6.52 -1.07
N VAL A 103 -6.99 -6.83 -2.01
CA VAL A 103 -5.73 -7.49 -1.70
C VAL A 103 -4.55 -6.56 -1.94
N MET A 104 -3.75 -6.35 -0.90
CA MET A 104 -2.52 -5.57 -0.99
C MET A 104 -1.30 -6.46 -0.78
N LEU A 105 -0.29 -6.26 -1.63
CA LEU A 105 1.04 -6.83 -1.44
C LEU A 105 2.01 -5.70 -1.12
N ASN A 106 2.61 -5.78 0.05
CA ASN A 106 3.66 -4.86 0.48
C ASN A 106 4.98 -5.62 0.59
N ILE A 107 5.96 -5.26 -0.22
CA ILE A 107 7.29 -5.86 -0.20
C ILE A 107 8.30 -4.80 0.22
N ARG A 108 9.16 -5.15 1.15
CA ARG A 108 10.27 -4.33 1.63
C ARG A 108 11.53 -5.16 1.61
N ALA A 109 12.35 -5.02 0.60
CA ALA A 109 13.59 -5.76 0.39
C ALA A 109 13.57 -7.21 0.89
N THR A 110 13.45 -7.41 2.19
CA THR A 110 13.63 -8.68 2.89
C THR A 110 12.34 -9.39 3.29
N VAL A 111 11.19 -8.72 3.25
CA VAL A 111 9.91 -9.32 3.65
C VAL A 111 8.78 -8.93 2.72
N MET A 112 7.81 -9.80 2.58
CA MET A 112 6.55 -9.54 1.92
C MET A 112 5.40 -9.65 2.93
N ARG A 113 4.46 -8.72 2.83
CA ARG A 113 3.19 -8.76 3.57
C ARG A 113 2.05 -8.84 2.57
N ILE A 114 1.12 -9.72 2.80
CA ILE A 114 -0.14 -9.82 2.05
C ILE A 114 -1.26 -9.42 3.00
N ASP A 115 -2.01 -8.41 2.61
CA ASP A 115 -3.15 -7.90 3.35
C ASP A 115 -4.44 -8.24 2.60
N THR A 116 -5.47 -8.63 3.33
CA THR A 116 -6.81 -8.78 2.78
C THR A 116 -7.81 -8.04 3.66
N MET A 117 -8.76 -7.36 3.03
CA MET A 117 -9.74 -6.52 3.71
C MET A 117 -11.15 -7.02 3.42
N THR A 118 -11.79 -7.61 4.43
CA THR A 118 -13.15 -8.12 4.30
C THR A 118 -14.13 -7.15 4.98
N PRO A 119 -15.04 -6.49 4.24
CA PRO A 119 -16.04 -5.62 4.83
C PRO A 119 -17.04 -6.44 5.63
N LEU A 120 -17.19 -6.12 6.92
CA LEU A 120 -18.20 -6.73 7.80
C LEU A 120 -19.45 -5.85 7.93
N ALA A 121 -19.26 -4.53 7.87
CA ALA A 121 -20.31 -3.52 7.89
C ALA A 121 -19.75 -2.21 7.29
N PRO A 122 -20.54 -1.17 7.03
CA PRO A 122 -20.04 0.09 6.47
C PRO A 122 -18.84 0.70 7.22
N GLY A 123 -18.81 0.56 8.55
CA GLY A 123 -17.70 1.05 9.40
C GLY A 123 -16.98 -0.06 10.16
N LYS A 124 -16.97 -1.27 9.64
CA LYS A 124 -16.23 -2.39 10.24
C LYS A 124 -15.59 -3.24 9.17
N THR A 125 -14.28 -3.42 9.27
CA THR A 125 -13.48 -4.22 8.34
C THR A 125 -12.67 -5.24 9.11
N LEU A 126 -12.75 -6.50 8.70
CA LEU A 126 -11.76 -7.50 9.10
C LEU A 126 -10.54 -7.33 8.19
N VAL A 127 -9.41 -7.02 8.77
CA VAL A 127 -8.13 -6.99 8.05
C VAL A 127 -7.28 -8.15 8.54
N GLU A 128 -6.69 -8.85 7.59
CA GLU A 128 -5.79 -9.97 7.85
C GLU A 128 -4.44 -9.66 7.20
N TRP A 129 -3.38 -9.83 7.98
CA TRP A 129 -2.00 -9.59 7.55
C TRP A 129 -1.21 -10.89 7.62
N ARG A 130 -0.54 -11.21 6.52
CA ARG A 130 0.32 -12.38 6.39
C ARG A 130 1.74 -11.95 6.07
N GLY A 131 2.68 -12.22 6.97
CA GLY A 131 4.10 -12.09 6.71
C GLY A 131 4.61 -13.32 5.96
N VAL A 132 5.25 -13.09 4.81
CA VAL A 132 5.66 -14.12 3.87
C VAL A 132 7.15 -14.05 3.63
N GLY A 133 7.84 -15.19 3.69
CA GLY A 133 9.24 -15.38 3.33
C GLY A 133 9.42 -16.56 2.39
N LEU A 134 10.66 -16.96 2.19
CA LEU A 134 11.00 -18.11 1.35
C LEU A 134 11.02 -19.38 2.17
N LYS A 135 10.53 -20.47 1.64
CA LYS A 135 10.60 -21.78 2.28
C LYS A 135 12.05 -22.27 2.40
N SER A 136 12.91 -21.78 1.52
CA SER A 136 14.35 -22.03 1.51
C SER A 136 15.17 -21.19 2.49
N ASP A 137 14.54 -20.28 3.25
CA ASP A 137 15.25 -19.45 4.24
C ASP A 137 16.02 -20.31 5.25
N THR A 138 17.27 -19.95 5.51
CA THR A 138 17.99 -20.47 6.67
C THR A 138 17.35 -19.95 7.98
N PRO A 139 17.58 -20.61 9.13
CA PRO A 139 17.05 -20.13 10.41
C PRO A 139 17.40 -18.67 10.72
N ASP A 140 18.61 -18.22 10.40
CA ASP A 140 19.07 -16.85 10.65
C ASP A 140 18.36 -15.85 9.74
N VAL A 141 18.23 -16.16 8.45
CA VAL A 141 17.47 -15.32 7.50
C VAL A 141 16.00 -15.26 7.90
N ARG A 142 15.41 -16.37 8.31
CA ARG A 142 14.03 -16.39 8.80
C ARG A 142 13.87 -15.53 10.06
N ALA A 143 14.78 -15.63 11.03
CA ALA A 143 14.75 -14.79 12.23
C ALA A 143 14.82 -13.30 11.90
N MET A 144 15.70 -12.93 10.98
CA MET A 144 15.83 -11.56 10.49
C MET A 144 14.52 -11.07 9.81
N ARG A 145 13.88 -11.90 8.98
CA ARG A 145 12.59 -11.53 8.36
C ARG A 145 11.49 -11.31 9.40
N ILE A 146 11.40 -12.19 10.39
CA ILE A 146 10.43 -12.08 11.49
C ILE A 146 10.67 -10.78 12.27
N GLN A 147 11.93 -10.49 12.61
CA GLN A 147 12.28 -9.24 13.29
C GLN A 147 11.88 -8.03 12.46
N HIS A 148 12.28 -7.96 11.18
CA HIS A 148 11.95 -6.85 10.29
C HIS A 148 10.43 -6.67 10.14
N HIS A 149 9.68 -7.77 9.96
CA HIS A 149 8.23 -7.72 9.88
C HIS A 149 7.62 -7.13 11.16
N ASN A 150 8.04 -7.62 12.32
CA ASN A 150 7.49 -7.17 13.60
C ASN A 150 7.85 -5.73 13.92
N GLU A 151 9.04 -5.26 13.55
CA GLU A 151 9.46 -3.87 13.79
C GLU A 151 8.64 -2.86 12.99
N VAL A 152 8.23 -3.22 11.78
CA VAL A 152 7.54 -2.29 10.87
C VAL A 152 6.04 -2.56 10.85
N TRP A 153 5.63 -3.81 10.61
CA TRP A 153 4.26 -4.18 10.28
C TRP A 153 3.56 -5.09 11.29
N GLY A 154 4.24 -5.48 12.34
CA GLY A 154 3.58 -6.22 13.41
C GLY A 154 2.52 -5.38 14.12
N PRO A 155 1.63 -6.00 14.91
CA PRO A 155 0.57 -5.30 15.61
C PRO A 155 1.08 -4.26 16.63
N ALA A 156 2.33 -4.38 17.05
CA ALA A 156 3.04 -3.39 17.87
C ALA A 156 4.23 -2.77 17.11
N GLY A 157 4.23 -2.86 15.79
CA GLY A 157 5.24 -2.29 14.92
C GLY A 157 5.15 -0.77 14.83
N ARG A 158 6.06 -0.18 14.06
CA ARG A 158 6.18 1.28 13.98
C ARG A 158 5.19 1.93 13.01
N ASN A 159 4.72 1.20 11.99
CA ASN A 159 3.86 1.78 10.96
C ASN A 159 2.40 1.33 11.12
N LEU A 160 2.12 0.04 11.22
CA LEU A 160 0.76 -0.47 11.18
C LEU A 160 -0.18 0.11 12.24
N PRO A 161 0.20 0.32 13.51
CA PRO A 161 -0.67 0.96 14.49
C PRO A 161 -1.01 2.41 14.14
N GLU A 162 -0.08 3.14 13.51
CA GLU A 162 -0.32 4.52 13.04
C GLU A 162 -1.30 4.53 11.87
N ASP A 163 -1.17 3.59 10.92
CA ASP A 163 -2.13 3.41 9.81
C ASP A 163 -3.54 3.14 10.34
N ILE A 164 -3.68 2.20 11.26
CA ILE A 164 -4.98 1.85 11.84
C ILE A 164 -5.60 3.07 12.53
N ALA A 165 -4.85 3.79 13.35
CA ALA A 165 -5.33 4.99 14.02
C ALA A 165 -5.78 6.07 13.01
N ALA A 166 -5.04 6.25 11.93
CA ALA A 166 -5.36 7.22 10.88
C ALA A 166 -6.69 6.88 10.19
N VAL A 167 -6.88 5.64 9.73
CA VAL A 167 -8.11 5.27 8.99
C VAL A 167 -9.34 5.18 9.89
N GLU A 168 -9.20 4.81 11.17
CA GLU A 168 -10.30 4.83 12.12
C GLU A 168 -10.75 6.27 12.44
N THR A 169 -9.80 7.18 12.67
CA THR A 169 -10.08 8.60 12.91
C THR A 169 -10.70 9.26 11.68
N GLN A 170 -10.23 8.92 10.48
CA GLN A 170 -10.81 9.42 9.23
C GLN A 170 -12.26 8.97 9.08
N TRP A 171 -12.57 7.69 9.33
CA TRP A 171 -13.92 7.18 9.30
C TRP A 171 -14.83 7.88 10.31
N GLU A 172 -14.38 8.03 11.55
CA GLU A 172 -15.11 8.74 12.59
C GLU A 172 -15.44 10.16 12.17
N THR A 173 -14.46 10.89 11.62
CA THR A 173 -14.64 12.26 11.13
C THR A 173 -15.70 12.32 10.01
N MET A 174 -15.69 11.35 9.08
CA MET A 174 -16.69 11.29 8.01
C MET A 174 -18.09 11.02 8.55
N VAL A 175 -18.23 10.10 9.49
CA VAL A 175 -19.52 9.76 10.12
C VAL A 175 -20.11 10.93 10.91
N GLN A 176 -19.26 11.69 11.57
CA GLN A 176 -19.63 12.90 12.28
C GLN A 176 -19.92 14.10 11.37
N GLY A 177 -19.77 13.94 10.07
CA GLY A 177 -20.07 14.98 9.08
C GLY A 177 -18.96 16.01 8.89
N GLY A 178 -17.76 15.75 9.42
CA GLY A 178 -16.59 16.62 9.24
C GLY A 178 -16.06 16.63 7.80
N SER A 179 -16.24 15.54 7.06
CA SER A 179 -16.00 15.49 5.63
C SER A 179 -16.95 14.51 4.96
N ARG A 180 -17.48 14.88 3.81
CA ARG A 180 -18.32 14.01 2.97
C ARG A 180 -17.57 13.46 1.77
N TYR A 181 -16.35 13.91 1.53
CA TYR A 181 -15.57 13.63 0.34
C TYR A 181 -14.15 13.29 0.70
N SER A 182 -13.57 12.35 -0.04
CA SER A 182 -12.12 12.17 -0.10
C SER A 182 -11.57 13.03 -1.23
N LEU A 183 -10.47 13.72 -0.95
CA LEU A 183 -9.75 14.50 -1.94
C LEU A 183 -8.60 13.65 -2.48
N PHE A 184 -8.57 13.45 -3.79
CA PHE A 184 -7.47 12.75 -4.45
C PHE A 184 -6.54 13.77 -5.10
N ALA A 185 -5.26 13.63 -4.80
CA ALA A 185 -4.25 14.47 -5.41
C ALA A 185 -4.19 14.22 -6.94
N ARG A 186 -4.06 15.30 -7.70
CA ARG A 186 -3.72 15.25 -9.12
C ARG A 186 -2.33 15.79 -9.27
N GLU A 187 -1.52 15.02 -9.94
CA GLU A 187 -0.18 15.44 -10.22
C GLU A 187 -0.18 16.50 -11.33
N GLU A 188 0.39 17.64 -11.00
CA GLU A 188 0.78 18.66 -11.96
C GLU A 188 2.30 18.86 -11.87
N GLY A 189 3.07 17.75 -11.94
CA GLY A 189 4.51 17.70 -11.81
C GLY A 189 5.05 17.04 -10.54
N LEU A 190 4.18 16.56 -9.64
CA LEU A 190 4.54 15.93 -8.35
C LEU A 190 4.18 14.44 -8.33
N LYS A 191 4.95 13.64 -9.06
CA LYS A 191 4.64 12.23 -9.32
C LYS A 191 4.35 11.36 -8.09
N PRO A 192 5.07 11.38 -6.98
CA PRO A 192 4.74 10.51 -5.85
C PRO A 192 3.43 10.87 -5.16
N GLN A 193 2.87 12.02 -5.46
CA GLN A 193 1.63 12.53 -4.85
C GLN A 193 0.43 12.49 -5.79
N ASP A 194 0.57 11.87 -6.95
CA ASP A 194 -0.56 11.66 -7.85
C ASP A 194 -1.35 10.40 -7.44
N ASP A 195 -2.66 10.57 -7.25
CA ASP A 195 -3.59 9.51 -6.89
C ASP A 195 -4.29 8.89 -8.11
N ALA A 196 -3.60 8.76 -9.23
CA ALA A 196 -4.16 8.14 -10.42
C ALA A 196 -4.65 6.71 -10.16
N ASN A 197 -3.93 5.97 -9.32
CA ASN A 197 -4.30 4.64 -8.89
C ASN A 197 -5.60 4.62 -8.06
N LEU A 198 -5.80 5.58 -7.17
CA LEU A 198 -7.04 5.70 -6.40
C LEU A 198 -8.21 6.13 -7.28
N ARG A 199 -8.00 7.06 -8.21
CA ARG A 199 -9.03 7.42 -9.20
C ARG A 199 -9.45 6.21 -10.03
N ALA A 200 -8.50 5.40 -10.48
CA ALA A 200 -8.77 4.16 -11.20
C ALA A 200 -9.55 3.15 -10.33
N PHE A 201 -9.16 3.01 -9.04
CA PHE A 201 -9.86 2.16 -8.09
C PHE A 201 -11.34 2.51 -7.97
N TYR A 202 -11.65 3.78 -7.71
CA TYR A 202 -13.04 4.20 -7.54
C TYR A 202 -13.84 4.19 -8.85
N GLN A 203 -13.21 4.40 -9.99
CA GLN A 203 -13.83 4.24 -11.29
C GLN A 203 -14.24 2.78 -11.53
N GLU A 204 -13.34 1.84 -11.29
CA GLU A 204 -13.62 0.41 -11.45
C GLU A 204 -14.66 -0.08 -10.44
N TRP A 205 -14.55 0.37 -9.18
CA TRP A 205 -15.54 0.05 -8.16
C TRP A 205 -16.94 0.57 -8.55
N GLY A 206 -17.04 1.80 -9.05
CA GLY A 206 -18.28 2.37 -9.58
C GLY A 206 -18.83 1.53 -10.74
N ARG A 207 -17.97 1.13 -11.68
CA ARG A 207 -18.34 0.26 -12.81
C ARG A 207 -18.93 -1.08 -12.32
N CYS A 208 -18.28 -1.72 -11.35
CA CYS A 208 -18.77 -2.99 -10.78
C CYS A 208 -20.12 -2.84 -10.10
N LEU A 209 -20.45 -1.67 -9.56
CA LEU A 209 -21.74 -1.37 -8.94
C LEU A 209 -22.79 -0.83 -9.93
N GLY A 210 -22.46 -0.72 -11.22
CA GLY A 210 -23.36 -0.11 -12.21
C GLY A 210 -23.59 1.38 -11.95
N ARG A 211 -22.66 2.07 -11.30
CA ARG A 211 -22.75 3.49 -10.95
C ARG A 211 -21.72 4.29 -11.72
N ALA A 212 -22.11 5.46 -12.24
CA ALA A 212 -21.13 6.46 -12.63
C ALA A 212 -20.41 6.98 -11.38
N PRO A 213 -19.11 7.29 -11.45
CA PRO A 213 -18.40 7.95 -10.35
C PRO A 213 -19.18 9.22 -9.96
N ASN A 214 -19.49 9.38 -8.68
CA ASN A 214 -20.01 10.63 -8.17
C ASN A 214 -18.88 11.66 -8.22
N ASP A 215 -18.97 12.56 -9.16
CA ASP A 215 -18.15 13.76 -9.16
C ASP A 215 -18.97 14.95 -8.61
N PRO A 216 -18.83 15.26 -7.30
CA PRO A 216 -19.51 16.39 -6.70
C PRO A 216 -19.00 17.75 -7.24
N PHE A 217 -17.86 17.74 -7.92
CA PHE A 217 -17.21 18.92 -8.50
C PHE A 217 -17.29 18.96 -10.01
N ARG A 218 -18.36 18.43 -10.60
CA ARG A 218 -18.62 18.40 -12.06
C ARG A 218 -18.45 19.75 -12.79
N HIS A 219 -18.10 20.81 -12.10
CA HIS A 219 -17.89 22.13 -12.67
C HIS A 219 -16.46 22.42 -13.12
N GLY A 220 -15.51 21.55 -12.87
CA GLY A 220 -14.17 21.62 -13.41
C GLY A 220 -13.82 20.32 -14.08
N ASN A 221 -13.15 20.34 -15.21
CA ASN A 221 -12.65 19.18 -15.96
C ASN A 221 -11.90 18.21 -15.07
N VAL A 222 -12.63 17.42 -14.27
CA VAL A 222 -12.04 16.30 -13.56
C VAL A 222 -11.90 15.19 -14.59
N ASP A 223 -10.75 15.14 -15.22
CA ASP A 223 -10.38 14.03 -16.07
C ASP A 223 -10.19 12.80 -15.17
N THR A 224 -11.19 11.93 -15.16
CA THR A 224 -11.11 10.61 -14.50
C THR A 224 -10.57 9.56 -15.47
N ASP A 225 -10.28 9.96 -16.71
CA ASP A 225 -9.74 9.06 -17.71
C ASP A 225 -8.25 8.79 -17.41
N VAL A 226 -7.99 7.60 -16.92
CA VAL A 226 -6.63 7.07 -16.71
C VAL A 226 -6.24 6.08 -17.81
N SER A 227 -7.00 6.03 -18.90
CA SER A 227 -6.79 5.05 -19.96
C SER A 227 -5.38 5.11 -20.56
N HIS A 228 -4.81 6.30 -20.68
CA HIS A 228 -3.44 6.50 -21.16
C HIS A 228 -2.36 6.02 -20.18
N SER A 229 -2.71 5.81 -18.90
CA SER A 229 -1.82 5.31 -17.86
C SER A 229 -1.96 3.80 -17.64
N ILE A 230 -2.98 3.17 -18.23
CA ILE A 230 -3.22 1.74 -18.09
C ILE A 230 -2.28 0.97 -19.00
N LYS A 231 -1.47 0.10 -18.42
CA LYS A 231 -0.67 -0.86 -19.18
C LYS A 231 -1.43 -2.17 -19.32
N GLU A 232 -1.56 -2.64 -20.54
CA GLU A 232 -2.07 -3.97 -20.77
C GLU A 232 -1.06 -5.00 -20.23
N ILE A 233 -1.59 -6.00 -19.53
CA ILE A 233 -0.80 -7.17 -19.20
C ILE A 233 -0.62 -7.92 -20.51
N THR A 234 0.50 -7.73 -21.18
CA THR A 234 0.89 -8.63 -22.26
C THR A 234 1.10 -10.01 -21.64
N ASN A 235 0.36 -10.98 -22.16
CA ASN A 235 0.47 -12.38 -21.75
C ASN A 235 1.94 -12.79 -21.72
N VAL A 236 2.42 -13.15 -20.53
CA VAL A 236 3.70 -13.84 -20.31
C VAL A 236 3.44 -15.32 -20.31
#